data_df58f20bc8a655ccecd0804e476c9812
#
_entry.id   df58f20bc8a655ccecd0804e476c9812
#
_cell.length_a   1.000
_cell.length_b   1.000
_cell.length_c   1.000
_cell.angle_alpha   90.00
_cell.angle_beta   90.00
_cell.angle_gamma   90.00
#
_symmetry.space_group_name_H-M   'P 1'
#
loop_
_entity.id
_entity.type
_entity.pdbx_description
1 polymer ?
#
loop_
_entity_poly.entity_id
_entity_poly.type
_entity_poly.pdbx_seq_one_letter_code
_entity_poly.pdbx_strand_id
1 'polypeptide(L)'
;MNAPLSPKARDAYRLWQLCFGDTDAFLSSYFSEVYRDDCTLIGYTEGEATTHLQYLPVELSSAGERLRVSYVVAVCTHPDYAGRGLMKEELKTALILSQERGDVASLLLPAEDWLFDYYTKAVGYAPIPVAVTTTSLEAVLSESDPECEGVTLVEYLTAVERASKAPQLLHTPAIWRVVTEDYPTSEGYVLREHRTAEDKVNGALFYVEREDEVIVQAVYGSSAVREVLLQEPSHSAKKVSYYLRPEGGRGVGEERRGMIRLLDPLRFLQHLATLHPDLRGAWAYSDELFPALDGLYIVEGGVVRRTAYPTSHAYPKCRTTAELFAQLGKSLGEELSYSLRLFFEAV
;
A
#
# COMPACT_ATOMS: atom_id res chain seq x y z
N MET A 1 9.19 -29.81 -3.72
CA MET A 1 10.60 -29.45 -3.43
C MET A 1 10.83 -28.08 -4.03
N ASN A 2 10.94 -27.04 -3.20
CA ASN A 2 11.24 -25.70 -3.69
C ASN A 2 12.65 -25.68 -4.29
N ALA A 3 12.82 -24.98 -5.42
CA ALA A 3 14.14 -24.77 -6.01
C ALA A 3 15.06 -24.08 -4.98
N PRO A 4 16.37 -24.34 -4.98
CA PRO A 4 17.28 -23.68 -4.07
C PRO A 4 17.27 -22.16 -4.34
N LEU A 5 17.25 -21.35 -3.27
CA LEU A 5 17.31 -19.90 -3.36
C LEU A 5 18.55 -19.45 -4.15
N SER A 6 18.42 -18.41 -4.97
CA SER A 6 19.56 -17.75 -5.60
C SER A 6 20.52 -17.20 -4.54
N PRO A 7 21.80 -16.91 -4.88
CA PRO A 7 22.71 -16.23 -3.95
C PRO A 7 22.10 -14.94 -3.38
N LYS A 8 21.48 -14.11 -4.23
CA LYS A 8 20.81 -12.87 -3.85
C LYS A 8 19.63 -13.12 -2.90
N ALA A 9 18.80 -14.12 -3.20
CA ALA A 9 17.68 -14.50 -2.35
C ALA A 9 18.13 -14.99 -0.96
N ARG A 10 19.27 -15.70 -0.85
CA ARG A 10 19.83 -16.13 0.44
C ARG A 10 20.30 -14.94 1.28
N ASP A 11 20.93 -13.96 0.67
CA ASP A 11 21.38 -12.75 1.39
C ASP A 11 20.18 -11.91 1.83
N ALA A 12 19.16 -11.75 0.97
CA ALA A 12 17.89 -11.12 1.30
C ALA A 12 17.21 -11.81 2.48
N TYR A 13 17.09 -13.15 2.44
CA TYR A 13 16.49 -13.96 3.49
C TYR A 13 17.18 -13.73 4.85
N ARG A 14 18.51 -13.78 4.87
CA ARG A 14 19.32 -13.59 6.08
C ARG A 14 19.13 -12.19 6.67
N LEU A 15 19.18 -11.14 5.82
CA LEU A 15 18.97 -9.76 6.27
C LEU A 15 17.56 -9.56 6.81
N TRP A 16 16.56 -10.11 6.14
CA TRP A 16 15.17 -10.04 6.58
C TRP A 16 15.00 -10.69 7.96
N GLN A 17 15.45 -11.93 8.10
CA GLN A 17 15.37 -12.66 9.39
C GLN A 17 16.10 -11.92 10.52
N LEU A 18 17.29 -11.36 10.23
CA LEU A 18 18.08 -10.60 11.19
C LEU A 18 17.37 -9.32 11.65
N CYS A 19 16.70 -8.60 10.72
CA CYS A 19 16.18 -7.26 10.99
C CYS A 19 14.74 -7.26 11.51
N PHE A 20 13.91 -8.23 11.08
CA PHE A 20 12.48 -8.27 11.42
C PHE A 20 12.13 -9.43 12.36
N GLY A 21 12.91 -10.50 12.37
CA GLY A 21 12.64 -11.66 13.24
C GLY A 21 11.44 -12.50 12.82
N ASP A 22 10.97 -12.36 11.59
CA ASP A 22 9.86 -13.12 11.06
C ASP A 22 10.14 -14.63 11.08
N THR A 23 9.06 -15.44 11.16
CA THR A 23 9.17 -16.89 11.26
C THR A 23 9.71 -17.52 9.98
N ASP A 24 10.43 -18.66 10.10
CA ASP A 24 10.89 -19.41 8.94
C ASP A 24 9.73 -19.88 8.05
N ALA A 25 8.55 -20.11 8.61
CA ALA A 25 7.34 -20.48 7.87
C ALA A 25 6.89 -19.34 6.93
N PHE A 26 6.75 -18.13 7.47
CA PHE A 26 6.42 -16.93 6.69
C PHE A 26 7.47 -16.67 5.60
N LEU A 27 8.75 -16.62 5.98
CA LEU A 27 9.84 -16.34 5.03
C LEU A 27 9.90 -17.40 3.92
N SER A 28 9.69 -18.68 4.24
CA SER A 28 9.66 -19.76 3.23
C SER A 28 8.50 -19.58 2.26
N SER A 29 7.30 -19.25 2.73
CA SER A 29 6.13 -18.95 1.89
C SER A 29 6.39 -17.73 1.03
N TYR A 30 6.82 -16.61 1.63
CA TYR A 30 7.10 -15.37 0.93
C TYR A 30 8.17 -15.52 -0.16
N PHE A 31 9.30 -16.17 0.15
CA PHE A 31 10.39 -16.36 -0.81
C PHE A 31 10.06 -17.36 -1.92
N SER A 32 9.09 -18.26 -1.71
CA SER A 32 8.61 -19.16 -2.77
C SER A 32 7.57 -18.52 -3.68
N GLU A 33 6.72 -17.64 -3.18
CA GLU A 33 5.54 -17.14 -3.88
C GLU A 33 5.69 -15.70 -4.39
N VAL A 34 6.29 -14.82 -3.60
CA VAL A 34 6.29 -13.36 -3.83
C VAL A 34 7.67 -12.82 -4.17
N TYR A 35 8.73 -13.34 -3.54
CA TYR A 35 10.09 -12.84 -3.75
C TYR A 35 10.52 -12.90 -5.22
N ARG A 36 11.20 -11.84 -5.66
CA ARG A 36 11.73 -11.74 -7.03
C ARG A 36 13.11 -11.06 -7.02
N ASP A 37 14.10 -11.73 -7.59
CA ASP A 37 15.46 -11.17 -7.73
C ASP A 37 15.50 -9.84 -8.51
N ASP A 38 14.66 -9.70 -9.54
CA ASP A 38 14.59 -8.52 -10.40
C ASP A 38 13.88 -7.32 -9.75
N CYS A 39 13.20 -7.54 -8.63
CA CYS A 39 12.54 -6.50 -7.82
C CYS A 39 13.16 -6.35 -6.43
N THR A 40 14.39 -6.81 -6.25
CA THR A 40 15.12 -6.77 -4.98
C THR A 40 16.41 -5.99 -5.15
N LEU A 41 16.76 -5.15 -4.19
CA LEU A 41 18.08 -4.53 -4.05
C LEU A 41 18.76 -5.02 -2.78
N ILE A 42 20.06 -5.28 -2.88
CA ILE A 42 20.93 -5.60 -1.75
C ILE A 42 22.21 -4.79 -1.92
N GLY A 43 22.51 -3.96 -0.91
CA GLY A 43 23.78 -3.29 -0.82
C GLY A 43 24.81 -4.18 -0.13
N TYR A 44 26.07 -4.07 -0.57
CA TYR A 44 27.19 -4.81 0.00
C TYR A 44 28.28 -3.85 0.48
N THR A 45 28.87 -4.16 1.63
CA THR A 45 30.04 -3.47 2.15
C THR A 45 31.08 -4.52 2.52
N GLU A 46 32.28 -4.41 1.94
CA GLU A 46 33.39 -5.37 2.17
C GLU A 46 33.01 -6.84 1.91
N GLY A 47 32.05 -7.08 1.01
CA GLY A 47 31.56 -8.43 0.66
C GLY A 47 30.41 -8.93 1.52
N GLU A 48 29.99 -8.20 2.54
CA GLU A 48 28.83 -8.53 3.39
C GLU A 48 27.58 -7.79 2.89
N ALA A 49 26.44 -8.46 2.90
CA ALA A 49 25.14 -7.87 2.60
C ALA A 49 24.73 -6.94 3.76
N THR A 50 24.53 -5.66 3.47
CA THR A 50 24.31 -4.63 4.49
C THR A 50 22.96 -3.94 4.42
N THR A 51 22.33 -3.91 3.24
CA THR A 51 20.98 -3.35 3.07
C THR A 51 20.13 -4.29 2.21
N HIS A 52 18.84 -4.28 2.44
CA HIS A 52 17.87 -5.01 1.64
C HIS A 52 16.60 -4.18 1.51
N LEU A 53 16.00 -4.20 0.33
CA LEU A 53 14.63 -3.81 0.09
C LEU A 53 14.07 -4.53 -1.15
N GLN A 54 12.74 -4.62 -1.22
CA GLN A 54 12.04 -5.00 -2.45
C GLN A 54 11.13 -3.87 -2.92
N TYR A 55 10.95 -3.74 -4.24
CA TYR A 55 10.05 -2.79 -4.91
C TYR A 55 9.13 -3.56 -5.87
N LEU A 56 8.13 -4.18 -5.27
CA LEU A 56 7.21 -5.09 -5.95
C LEU A 56 6.30 -4.34 -6.92
N PRO A 57 6.12 -4.81 -8.18
CA PRO A 57 5.14 -4.25 -9.08
C PRO A 57 3.73 -4.68 -8.65
N VAL A 58 2.88 -3.71 -8.37
CA VAL A 58 1.48 -3.89 -8.01
C VAL A 58 0.59 -2.91 -8.77
N GLU A 59 -0.72 -3.06 -8.68
CA GLU A 59 -1.68 -2.17 -9.31
C GLU A 59 -2.42 -1.33 -8.26
N LEU A 60 -2.50 -0.03 -8.49
CA LEU A 60 -3.38 0.88 -7.80
C LEU A 60 -4.67 0.98 -8.61
N SER A 61 -5.79 0.60 -8.03
CA SER A 61 -7.11 0.63 -8.69
C SER A 61 -7.95 1.76 -8.12
N SER A 62 -8.69 2.45 -8.99
CA SER A 62 -9.70 3.41 -8.59
C SER A 62 -10.72 3.60 -9.71
N ALA A 63 -12.02 3.53 -9.38
CA ALA A 63 -13.13 3.66 -10.32
C ALA A 63 -13.03 2.77 -11.60
N GLY A 64 -12.36 1.62 -11.49
CA GLY A 64 -12.13 0.70 -12.60
C GLY A 64 -10.90 1.00 -13.46
N GLU A 65 -10.21 2.11 -13.24
CA GLU A 65 -8.89 2.38 -13.81
C GLU A 65 -7.79 1.75 -12.97
N ARG A 66 -6.66 1.40 -13.61
CA ARG A 66 -5.51 0.78 -12.96
C ARG A 66 -4.22 1.47 -13.36
N LEU A 67 -3.45 1.81 -12.34
CA LEU A 67 -2.10 2.35 -12.50
C LEU A 67 -1.10 1.33 -11.96
N ARG A 68 -0.05 1.05 -12.72
CA ARG A 68 1.07 0.28 -12.17
C ARG A 68 1.87 1.16 -11.23
N VAL A 69 2.13 0.62 -10.04
CA VAL A 69 2.92 1.27 -8.99
C VAL A 69 3.91 0.27 -8.39
N SER A 70 4.93 0.76 -7.71
CA SER A 70 5.78 -0.09 -6.89
C SER A 70 5.31 -0.06 -5.43
N TYR A 71 5.32 -1.22 -4.78
CA TYR A 71 5.17 -1.33 -3.33
C TYR A 71 6.52 -1.70 -2.70
N VAL A 72 7.06 -0.80 -1.90
CA VAL A 72 8.36 -0.97 -1.26
C VAL A 72 8.16 -1.66 0.08
N VAL A 73 8.86 -2.78 0.26
CA VAL A 73 8.70 -3.66 1.43
C VAL A 73 10.06 -4.19 1.89
N ALA A 74 10.13 -4.65 3.13
CA ALA A 74 11.32 -5.25 3.75
C ALA A 74 12.55 -4.33 3.70
N VAL A 75 12.34 -3.04 3.95
CA VAL A 75 13.41 -2.04 3.98
C VAL A 75 14.22 -2.18 5.25
N CYS A 76 15.41 -2.72 5.16
CA CYS A 76 16.25 -2.93 6.33
C CYS A 76 17.74 -2.68 6.06
N THR A 77 18.44 -2.32 7.13
CA THR A 77 19.90 -2.19 7.15
C THR A 77 20.43 -3.07 8.28
N HIS A 78 21.45 -3.86 7.99
CA HIS A 78 22.13 -4.68 8.99
C HIS A 78 22.50 -3.80 10.20
N PRO A 79 22.24 -4.22 11.45
CA PRO A 79 22.42 -3.38 12.64
C PRO A 79 23.80 -2.72 12.74
N ASP A 80 24.88 -3.46 12.45
CA ASP A 80 26.27 -2.96 12.52
C ASP A 80 26.58 -1.88 11.48
N TYR A 81 25.73 -1.70 10.48
CA TYR A 81 25.89 -0.72 9.39
C TYR A 81 24.83 0.38 9.43
N ALA A 82 23.96 0.38 10.44
CA ALA A 82 22.91 1.40 10.60
C ALA A 82 23.50 2.82 10.78
N GLY A 83 22.74 3.84 10.39
CA GLY A 83 23.12 5.24 10.55
C GLY A 83 24.16 5.76 9.53
N ARG A 84 24.63 4.94 8.60
CA ARG A 84 25.64 5.32 7.58
C ARG A 84 25.05 5.86 6.28
N GLY A 85 23.73 5.99 6.18
CA GLY A 85 23.02 6.49 4.99
C GLY A 85 22.89 5.52 3.83
N LEU A 86 23.31 4.25 3.98
CA LEU A 86 23.31 3.24 2.92
C LEU A 86 21.91 3.03 2.32
N MET A 87 20.88 2.88 3.16
CA MET A 87 19.51 2.65 2.73
C MET A 87 18.93 3.80 1.91
N LYS A 88 19.37 5.03 2.14
CA LYS A 88 18.92 6.18 1.34
C LYS A 88 19.31 6.03 -0.15
N GLU A 89 20.49 5.53 -0.44
CA GLU A 89 20.96 5.33 -1.83
C GLU A 89 20.23 4.13 -2.47
N GLU A 90 19.96 3.06 -1.70
CA GLU A 90 19.16 1.93 -2.20
C GLU A 90 17.71 2.35 -2.51
N LEU A 91 17.08 3.17 -1.66
CA LEU A 91 15.75 3.71 -1.92
C LEU A 91 15.71 4.59 -3.19
N LYS A 92 16.71 5.44 -3.41
CA LYS A 92 16.82 6.22 -4.65
C LYS A 92 16.94 5.31 -5.87
N THR A 93 17.76 4.27 -5.79
CA THR A 93 17.93 3.28 -6.85
C THR A 93 16.60 2.56 -7.13
N ALA A 94 15.87 2.13 -6.10
CA ALA A 94 14.56 1.51 -6.25
C ALA A 94 13.55 2.44 -6.96
N LEU A 95 13.52 3.73 -6.61
CA LEU A 95 12.66 4.72 -7.24
C LEU A 95 13.01 4.92 -8.73
N ILE A 96 14.30 4.99 -9.07
CA ILE A 96 14.77 5.12 -10.45
C ILE A 96 14.36 3.90 -11.27
N LEU A 97 14.62 2.68 -10.78
CA LEU A 97 14.26 1.44 -11.46
C LEU A 97 12.73 1.29 -11.59
N SER A 98 11.97 1.72 -10.59
CA SER A 98 10.50 1.76 -10.66
C SER A 98 10.01 2.71 -11.74
N GLN A 99 10.60 3.92 -11.84
CA GLN A 99 10.27 4.87 -12.89
C GLN A 99 10.63 4.35 -14.29
N GLU A 100 11.81 3.77 -14.46
CA GLU A 100 12.25 3.15 -15.72
C GLU A 100 11.33 1.99 -16.14
N ARG A 101 10.81 1.23 -15.16
CA ARG A 101 9.80 0.19 -15.39
C ARG A 101 8.45 0.79 -15.81
N GLY A 102 8.25 2.11 -15.66
CA GLY A 102 7.04 2.87 -16.00
C GLY A 102 5.98 2.82 -14.90
N ASP A 103 6.36 2.64 -13.66
CA ASP A 103 5.48 2.80 -12.51
C ASP A 103 5.13 4.28 -12.30
N VAL A 104 3.89 4.55 -11.94
CA VAL A 104 3.37 5.93 -11.81
C VAL A 104 3.68 6.51 -10.44
N ALA A 105 3.75 5.65 -9.43
CA ALA A 105 4.07 6.00 -8.06
C ALA A 105 4.76 4.84 -7.34
N SER A 106 5.37 5.14 -6.21
CA SER A 106 5.87 4.17 -5.25
C SER A 106 5.14 4.36 -3.92
N LEU A 107 4.75 3.25 -3.27
CA LEU A 107 4.04 3.22 -2.01
C LEU A 107 4.82 2.40 -0.97
N LEU A 108 4.66 2.74 0.28
CA LEU A 108 5.14 1.95 1.42
C LEU A 108 4.30 2.21 2.68
N LEU A 109 4.39 1.28 3.63
CA LEU A 109 3.83 1.41 4.98
C LEU A 109 4.99 1.50 5.98
N PRO A 110 5.21 2.66 6.64
CA PRO A 110 6.19 2.76 7.70
C PRO A 110 5.76 1.93 8.92
N ALA A 111 6.66 1.13 9.47
CA ALA A 111 6.41 0.34 10.67
C ALA A 111 6.39 1.19 11.96
N GLU A 112 7.05 2.35 11.95
CA GLU A 112 7.21 3.23 13.11
C GLU A 112 7.06 4.70 12.72
N ASP A 113 6.58 5.53 13.65
CA ASP A 113 6.28 6.96 13.39
C ASP A 113 7.47 7.77 12.90
N TRP A 114 8.68 7.53 13.42
CA TRP A 114 9.87 8.25 12.98
C TRP A 114 10.27 7.98 11.52
N LEU A 115 9.82 6.87 10.95
CA LEU A 115 10.07 6.50 9.56
C LEU A 115 9.35 7.42 8.56
N PHE A 116 8.21 8.03 8.95
CA PHE A 116 7.54 9.03 8.10
C PHE A 116 8.49 10.21 7.81
N ASP A 117 9.13 10.72 8.83
CA ASP A 117 10.13 11.79 8.71
C ASP A 117 11.33 11.35 7.88
N TYR A 118 11.80 10.12 8.11
CA TYR A 118 12.93 9.57 7.38
C TYR A 118 12.64 9.48 5.88
N TYR A 119 11.55 8.80 5.47
CA TYR A 119 11.22 8.64 4.04
C TYR A 119 10.90 9.98 3.36
N THR A 120 10.26 10.89 4.07
CA THR A 120 10.01 12.25 3.54
C THR A 120 11.33 12.98 3.24
N LYS A 121 12.26 13.01 4.20
CA LYS A 121 13.53 13.74 4.09
C LYS A 121 14.54 13.03 3.19
N ALA A 122 14.56 11.69 3.20
CA ALA A 122 15.53 10.92 2.43
C ALA A 122 15.23 10.89 0.93
N VAL A 123 13.97 10.67 0.56
CA VAL A 123 13.56 10.37 -0.82
C VAL A 123 12.22 10.99 -1.23
N GLY A 124 11.62 11.87 -0.43
CA GLY A 124 10.49 12.72 -0.82
C GLY A 124 9.13 12.01 -0.85
N TYR A 125 8.92 10.96 -0.05
CA TYR A 125 7.60 10.39 0.13
C TYR A 125 6.66 11.36 0.87
N ALA A 126 5.38 11.29 0.56
CA ALA A 126 4.31 12.04 1.21
C ALA A 126 3.40 11.09 2.01
N PRO A 127 3.02 11.41 3.25
CA PRO A 127 2.02 10.63 3.98
C PRO A 127 0.65 10.73 3.30
N ILE A 128 -0.09 9.62 3.28
CA ILE A 128 -1.47 9.53 2.80
C ILE A 128 -2.31 8.67 3.75
N PRO A 129 -3.61 8.97 3.93
CA PRO A 129 -4.53 8.07 4.63
C PRO A 129 -4.65 6.73 3.89
N VAL A 130 -4.57 5.62 4.63
CA VAL A 130 -4.70 4.26 4.07
C VAL A 130 -5.80 3.44 4.74
N ALA A 131 -6.19 3.80 5.95
CA ALA A 131 -7.33 3.26 6.67
C ALA A 131 -7.79 4.25 7.74
N VAL A 132 -9.04 4.14 8.17
CA VAL A 132 -9.61 4.90 9.30
C VAL A 132 -10.17 3.91 10.31
N THR A 133 -9.89 4.11 11.59
CA THR A 133 -10.43 3.27 12.66
C THR A 133 -11.77 3.78 13.14
N THR A 134 -12.69 2.89 13.51
CA THR A 134 -13.98 3.21 14.11
C THR A 134 -14.43 2.11 15.06
N THR A 135 -15.30 2.44 16.00
CA THR A 135 -16.04 1.46 16.83
C THR A 135 -17.49 1.26 16.35
N SER A 136 -17.88 1.92 15.26
CA SER A 136 -19.23 1.84 14.70
C SER A 136 -19.37 0.63 13.77
N LEU A 137 -20.11 -0.38 14.21
CA LEU A 137 -20.49 -1.52 13.37
C LEU A 137 -21.36 -1.07 12.19
N GLU A 138 -22.24 -0.07 12.37
CA GLU A 138 -23.09 0.48 11.31
C GLU A 138 -22.25 1.04 10.16
N ALA A 139 -21.15 1.75 10.48
CA ALA A 139 -20.22 2.27 9.48
C ALA A 139 -19.58 1.15 8.66
N VAL A 140 -19.20 0.03 9.30
CA VAL A 140 -18.63 -1.15 8.60
C VAL A 140 -19.67 -1.82 7.71
N LEU A 141 -20.90 -1.96 8.17
CA LEU A 141 -21.97 -2.57 7.41
C LEU A 141 -22.48 -1.67 6.27
N SER A 142 -22.22 -0.36 6.32
CA SER A 142 -22.53 0.54 5.20
C SER A 142 -21.59 0.36 4.01
N GLU A 143 -20.38 -0.16 4.22
CA GLU A 143 -19.52 -0.61 3.13
C GLU A 143 -20.05 -1.94 2.56
N SER A 144 -19.99 -2.11 1.26
CA SER A 144 -20.22 -3.40 0.62
C SER A 144 -19.23 -3.63 -0.50
N ASP A 145 -18.88 -4.89 -0.71
CA ASP A 145 -18.06 -5.28 -1.84
C ASP A 145 -18.94 -5.80 -2.98
N PRO A 146 -18.45 -5.80 -4.22
CA PRO A 146 -19.13 -6.46 -5.34
C PRO A 146 -19.43 -7.92 -5.04
N GLU A 147 -20.57 -8.41 -5.51
CA GLU A 147 -20.93 -9.83 -5.40
C GLU A 147 -19.95 -10.65 -6.24
N CYS A 148 -19.13 -11.42 -5.57
CA CYS A 148 -18.15 -12.33 -6.16
C CYS A 148 -18.17 -13.65 -5.42
N GLU A 149 -17.74 -14.71 -6.10
CA GLU A 149 -17.56 -16.04 -5.54
C GLU A 149 -16.24 -16.64 -6.04
N GLY A 150 -15.62 -17.52 -5.25
CA GLY A 150 -14.44 -18.27 -5.61
C GLY A 150 -14.53 -19.70 -5.09
N VAL A 151 -13.88 -20.66 -5.74
CA VAL A 151 -13.72 -22.02 -5.21
C VAL A 151 -12.78 -21.99 -4.01
N THR A 152 -11.75 -21.14 -4.07
CA THR A 152 -10.81 -20.90 -2.98
C THR A 152 -10.92 -19.47 -2.46
N LEU A 153 -10.43 -19.25 -1.23
CA LEU A 153 -10.37 -17.92 -0.62
C LEU A 153 -9.52 -16.95 -1.47
N VAL A 154 -8.40 -17.41 -2.02
CA VAL A 154 -7.51 -16.59 -2.88
C VAL A 154 -8.21 -16.16 -4.18
N GLU A 155 -8.97 -17.06 -4.81
CA GLU A 155 -9.77 -16.71 -5.99
C GLU A 155 -10.83 -15.66 -5.66
N TYR A 156 -11.56 -15.85 -4.55
CA TYR A 156 -12.57 -14.89 -4.07
C TYR A 156 -11.96 -13.51 -3.80
N LEU A 157 -10.90 -13.43 -2.97
CA LEU A 157 -10.26 -12.18 -2.61
C LEU A 157 -9.69 -11.45 -3.84
N THR A 158 -9.09 -12.20 -4.76
CA THR A 158 -8.60 -11.63 -6.03
C THR A 158 -9.75 -11.08 -6.88
N ALA A 159 -10.88 -11.79 -6.94
CA ALA A 159 -12.04 -11.37 -7.73
C ALA A 159 -12.71 -10.12 -7.15
N VAL A 160 -12.97 -10.11 -5.84
CA VAL A 160 -13.66 -9.01 -5.17
C VAL A 160 -12.86 -7.71 -5.21
N GLU A 161 -11.53 -7.77 -5.00
CA GLU A 161 -10.69 -6.58 -5.14
C GLU A 161 -10.70 -6.03 -6.57
N ARG A 162 -10.58 -6.92 -7.56
CA ARG A 162 -10.57 -6.50 -8.97
C ARG A 162 -11.90 -5.93 -9.46
N ALA A 163 -13.01 -6.37 -8.86
CA ALA A 163 -14.34 -5.85 -9.17
C ALA A 163 -14.67 -4.56 -8.42
N SER A 164 -13.96 -4.27 -7.33
CA SER A 164 -14.16 -3.05 -6.52
C SER A 164 -13.79 -1.80 -7.31
N LYS A 165 -14.58 -0.74 -7.13
CA LYS A 165 -14.31 0.59 -7.67
C LYS A 165 -13.62 1.52 -6.67
N ALA A 166 -13.47 1.09 -5.41
CA ALA A 166 -12.83 1.87 -4.36
C ALA A 166 -11.34 2.10 -4.68
N PRO A 167 -10.78 3.27 -4.31
CA PRO A 167 -9.35 3.51 -4.42
C PRO A 167 -8.58 2.55 -3.52
N GLN A 168 -7.81 1.63 -4.11
CA GLN A 168 -7.07 0.62 -3.33
C GLN A 168 -5.91 0.02 -4.09
N LEU A 169 -4.93 -0.48 -3.35
CA LEU A 169 -3.86 -1.31 -3.88
C LEU A 169 -4.39 -2.73 -4.05
N LEU A 170 -4.09 -3.37 -5.19
CA LEU A 170 -4.55 -4.72 -5.49
C LEU A 170 -3.46 -5.74 -5.15
N HIS A 171 -3.83 -6.77 -4.42
CA HIS A 171 -2.98 -7.92 -4.20
C HIS A 171 -2.89 -8.79 -5.46
N THR A 172 -1.71 -9.36 -5.70
CA THR A 172 -1.59 -10.47 -6.64
C THR A 172 -2.08 -11.77 -5.97
N PRO A 173 -2.47 -12.80 -6.76
CA PRO A 173 -2.79 -14.11 -6.17
C PRO A 173 -1.65 -14.71 -5.32
N ALA A 174 -0.38 -14.40 -5.66
CA ALA A 174 0.77 -14.82 -4.88
C ALA A 174 0.81 -14.14 -3.50
N ILE A 175 0.56 -12.82 -3.45
CA ILE A 175 0.47 -12.07 -2.20
C ILE A 175 -0.69 -12.61 -1.35
N TRP A 176 -1.88 -12.82 -1.96
CA TRP A 176 -3.01 -13.40 -1.24
C TRP A 176 -2.72 -14.78 -0.67
N ARG A 177 -1.99 -15.66 -1.38
CA ARG A 177 -1.58 -16.97 -0.82
C ARG A 177 -0.75 -16.79 0.45
N VAL A 178 0.30 -15.98 0.40
CA VAL A 178 1.14 -15.71 1.58
C VAL A 178 0.31 -15.13 2.73
N VAL A 179 -0.51 -14.10 2.47
CA VAL A 179 -1.34 -13.47 3.51
C VAL A 179 -2.31 -14.48 4.14
N THR A 180 -3.03 -15.26 3.33
CA THR A 180 -4.03 -16.20 3.87
C THR A 180 -3.43 -17.41 4.58
N GLU A 181 -2.20 -17.81 4.22
CA GLU A 181 -1.47 -18.89 4.89
C GLU A 181 -0.82 -18.41 6.19
N ASP A 182 -0.21 -17.23 6.19
CA ASP A 182 0.54 -16.71 7.33
C ASP A 182 -0.35 -16.09 8.40
N TYR A 183 -1.37 -15.30 7.99
CA TYR A 183 -2.21 -14.55 8.91
C TYR A 183 -2.72 -15.36 10.11
N PRO A 184 -3.28 -16.57 9.94
CA PRO A 184 -3.79 -17.36 11.06
C PRO A 184 -2.68 -18.05 11.88
N THR A 185 -1.40 -17.93 11.51
CA THR A 185 -0.29 -18.57 12.24
C THR A 185 0.22 -17.72 13.39
N SER A 186 -0.05 -16.41 13.37
CA SER A 186 0.35 -15.47 14.43
C SER A 186 -0.65 -15.51 15.57
N GLU A 187 -0.16 -15.40 16.82
CA GLU A 187 -0.99 -15.44 18.02
C GLU A 187 -2.03 -14.30 18.03
N GLY A 188 -3.29 -14.65 18.22
CA GLY A 188 -4.41 -13.71 18.22
C GLY A 188 -4.93 -13.31 16.85
N TYR A 189 -4.28 -13.72 15.76
CA TYR A 189 -4.75 -13.42 14.40
C TYR A 189 -5.75 -14.47 13.93
N VAL A 190 -6.90 -14.02 13.46
CA VAL A 190 -8.03 -14.89 13.08
C VAL A 190 -8.49 -14.57 11.67
N LEU A 191 -8.55 -15.61 10.85
CA LEU A 191 -9.13 -15.59 9.51
C LEU A 191 -10.38 -16.45 9.48
N ARG A 192 -11.47 -15.90 8.96
CA ARG A 192 -12.74 -16.62 8.72
C ARG A 192 -13.15 -16.45 7.28
N GLU A 193 -13.73 -17.46 6.70
CA GLU A 193 -14.38 -17.41 5.40
C GLU A 193 -15.88 -17.74 5.53
N HIS A 194 -16.69 -17.11 4.71
CA HIS A 194 -18.09 -17.44 4.53
C HIS A 194 -18.28 -18.20 3.22
N ARG A 195 -19.08 -19.29 3.26
CA ARG A 195 -19.36 -20.12 2.09
C ARG A 195 -20.84 -20.17 1.77
N THR A 196 -21.14 -20.22 0.48
CA THR A 196 -22.51 -20.45 -0.03
C THR A 196 -22.92 -21.90 0.18
N ALA A 197 -24.19 -22.21 -0.11
CA ALA A 197 -24.71 -23.58 -0.08
C ALA A 197 -24.02 -24.51 -1.11
N GLU A 198 -23.47 -23.94 -2.18
CA GLU A 198 -22.69 -24.63 -3.21
C GLU A 198 -21.19 -24.75 -2.88
N ASP A 199 -20.82 -24.50 -1.62
CA ASP A 199 -19.45 -24.57 -1.10
C ASP A 199 -18.46 -23.58 -1.79
N LYS A 200 -18.96 -22.44 -2.24
CA LYS A 200 -18.10 -21.36 -2.78
C LYS A 200 -17.87 -20.28 -1.75
N VAL A 201 -16.65 -19.76 -1.67
CA VAL A 201 -16.31 -18.62 -0.82
C VAL A 201 -16.92 -17.35 -1.39
N ASN A 202 -17.66 -16.61 -0.56
CA ASN A 202 -18.28 -15.33 -0.91
C ASN A 202 -18.12 -14.26 0.19
N GLY A 203 -17.26 -14.51 1.17
CA GLY A 203 -16.89 -13.57 2.21
C GLY A 203 -15.65 -13.97 2.97
N ALA A 204 -14.96 -12.98 3.54
CA ALA A 204 -13.79 -13.18 4.38
C ALA A 204 -13.72 -12.14 5.48
N LEU A 205 -13.19 -12.53 6.64
CA LEU A 205 -13.00 -11.68 7.81
C LEU A 205 -11.58 -11.90 8.36
N PHE A 206 -10.86 -10.82 8.55
CA PHE A 206 -9.54 -10.78 9.15
C PHE A 206 -9.58 -9.90 10.40
N TYR A 207 -9.27 -10.45 11.55
CA TYR A 207 -9.20 -9.68 12.80
C TYR A 207 -8.08 -10.16 13.71
N VAL A 208 -7.66 -9.28 14.62
CA VAL A 208 -6.67 -9.57 15.66
C VAL A 208 -7.35 -9.47 17.01
N GLU A 209 -7.20 -10.49 17.83
CA GLU A 209 -7.67 -10.51 19.20
C GLU A 209 -6.52 -10.23 20.15
N ARG A 210 -6.61 -9.12 20.90
CA ARG A 210 -5.66 -8.71 21.95
C ARG A 210 -6.31 -8.86 23.32
N GLU A 211 -5.57 -8.60 24.39
CA GLU A 211 -6.05 -8.74 25.75
C GLU A 211 -7.35 -7.96 26.01
N ASP A 212 -7.37 -6.67 25.62
CA ASP A 212 -8.49 -5.75 25.89
C ASP A 212 -9.30 -5.35 24.67
N GLU A 213 -8.87 -5.73 23.47
CA GLU A 213 -9.44 -5.25 22.22
C GLU A 213 -9.46 -6.32 21.12
N VAL A 214 -10.50 -6.26 20.30
CA VAL A 214 -10.57 -6.97 19.01
C VAL A 214 -10.49 -5.94 17.90
N ILE A 215 -9.55 -6.11 16.96
CA ILE A 215 -9.34 -5.20 15.84
C ILE A 215 -9.70 -5.92 14.54
N VAL A 216 -10.81 -5.57 13.92
CA VAL A 216 -11.19 -6.05 12.59
C VAL A 216 -10.39 -5.27 11.55
N GLN A 217 -9.41 -5.93 10.94
CA GLN A 217 -8.52 -5.30 9.96
C GLN A 217 -9.12 -5.25 8.55
N ALA A 218 -9.87 -6.29 8.17
CA ALA A 218 -10.61 -6.30 6.92
C ALA A 218 -11.82 -7.24 6.99
N VAL A 219 -12.91 -6.84 6.34
CA VAL A 219 -14.06 -7.69 6.06
C VAL A 219 -14.45 -7.51 4.61
N TYR A 220 -14.67 -8.63 3.93
CA TYR A 220 -15.07 -8.70 2.53
C TYR A 220 -16.43 -9.41 2.42
N GLY A 221 -17.28 -8.93 1.52
CA GLY A 221 -18.59 -9.53 1.25
C GLY A 221 -19.70 -8.51 1.06
N SER A 222 -20.87 -9.00 0.67
CA SER A 222 -22.11 -8.21 0.71
C SER A 222 -22.48 -7.83 2.16
N SER A 223 -23.31 -6.83 2.35
CA SER A 223 -23.73 -6.39 3.68
C SER A 223 -24.28 -7.55 4.52
N ALA A 224 -25.06 -8.47 3.92
CA ALA A 224 -25.59 -9.64 4.61
C ALA A 224 -24.49 -10.62 5.05
N VAL A 225 -23.50 -10.86 4.20
CA VAL A 225 -22.35 -11.73 4.53
C VAL A 225 -21.47 -11.11 5.61
N ARG A 226 -21.24 -9.80 5.54
CA ARG A 226 -20.51 -9.04 6.58
C ARG A 226 -21.24 -9.13 7.93
N GLU A 227 -22.56 -8.99 7.94
CA GLU A 227 -23.35 -9.13 9.18
C GLU A 227 -23.15 -10.49 9.84
N VAL A 228 -23.12 -11.58 9.06
CA VAL A 228 -22.84 -12.93 9.56
C VAL A 228 -21.42 -13.05 10.11
N LEU A 229 -20.42 -12.62 9.33
CA LEU A 229 -19.01 -12.72 9.71
C LEU A 229 -18.68 -11.89 10.97
N LEU A 230 -19.28 -10.72 11.11
CA LEU A 230 -19.00 -9.81 12.23
C LEU A 230 -19.73 -10.19 13.52
N GLN A 231 -20.59 -11.20 13.53
CA GLN A 231 -21.19 -11.70 14.77
C GLN A 231 -20.15 -12.19 15.77
N GLU A 232 -19.12 -12.94 15.31
CA GLU A 232 -18.09 -13.49 16.18
C GLU A 232 -17.33 -12.38 16.94
N PRO A 233 -16.67 -11.40 16.29
CA PRO A 233 -15.99 -10.33 17.02
C PRO A 233 -16.92 -9.41 17.80
N SER A 234 -18.15 -9.17 17.31
CA SER A 234 -19.11 -8.28 17.97
C SER A 234 -19.67 -8.85 19.29
N HIS A 235 -19.64 -10.17 19.48
CA HIS A 235 -20.02 -10.81 20.74
C HIS A 235 -18.87 -10.86 21.76
N SER A 236 -17.70 -10.35 21.43
CA SER A 236 -16.61 -10.22 22.39
C SER A 236 -17.00 -9.26 23.51
N ALA A 237 -16.61 -9.58 24.75
CA ALA A 237 -16.74 -8.66 25.89
C ALA A 237 -15.70 -7.52 25.85
N LYS A 238 -14.78 -7.56 24.88
CA LYS A 238 -13.71 -6.59 24.67
C LYS A 238 -14.19 -5.41 23.82
N LYS A 239 -13.43 -4.30 23.85
CA LYS A 239 -13.63 -3.23 22.87
C LYS A 239 -13.41 -3.77 21.47
N VAL A 240 -14.30 -3.44 20.53
CA VAL A 240 -14.15 -3.82 19.12
C VAL A 240 -13.90 -2.58 18.29
N SER A 241 -12.80 -2.59 17.55
CA SER A 241 -12.42 -1.56 16.60
C SER A 241 -12.38 -2.14 15.18
N TYR A 242 -12.73 -1.33 14.19
CA TYR A 242 -12.80 -1.73 12.79
C TYR A 242 -11.96 -0.80 11.94
N TYR A 243 -11.25 -1.35 10.95
CA TYR A 243 -10.62 -0.56 9.89
C TYR A 243 -11.59 -0.41 8.73
N LEU A 244 -11.85 0.84 8.37
CA LEU A 244 -12.61 1.24 7.19
C LEU A 244 -11.67 1.71 6.08
N ARG A 245 -12.18 1.72 4.86
CA ARG A 245 -11.54 2.44 3.76
C ARG A 245 -11.52 3.94 4.08
N PRO A 246 -10.42 4.64 3.80
CA PRO A 246 -10.42 6.09 3.94
C PRO A 246 -11.35 6.68 2.89
N GLU A 247 -12.37 7.41 3.31
CA GLU A 247 -13.28 8.13 2.42
C GLU A 247 -12.96 9.62 2.49
N GLY A 248 -12.33 10.17 1.42
CA GLY A 248 -12.26 11.57 1.08
C GLY A 248 -12.15 12.57 2.25
N GLY A 249 -11.22 12.38 3.19
CA GLY A 249 -10.98 13.31 4.31
C GLY A 249 -12.07 13.34 5.39
N ARG A 250 -13.06 12.45 5.35
CA ARG A 250 -14.07 12.32 6.41
C ARG A 250 -13.72 11.21 7.37
N GLY A 251 -12.69 11.45 8.18
CA GLY A 251 -12.33 10.53 9.26
C GLY A 251 -13.44 10.41 10.31
N VAL A 252 -13.94 9.20 10.52
CA VAL A 252 -14.86 8.88 11.64
C VAL A 252 -14.06 8.48 12.88
N GLY A 253 -12.74 8.26 12.75
CA GLY A 253 -11.86 7.81 13.82
C GLY A 253 -10.40 8.19 13.57
N GLU A 254 -9.48 7.44 14.17
CA GLU A 254 -8.04 7.65 14.03
C GLU A 254 -7.57 7.17 12.65
N GLU A 255 -6.82 8.01 11.95
CA GLU A 255 -6.28 7.67 10.63
C GLU A 255 -5.02 6.82 10.76
N ARG A 256 -4.98 5.72 9.99
CA ARG A 256 -3.72 5.04 9.67
C ARG A 256 -3.14 5.62 8.39
N ARG A 257 -1.85 5.88 8.39
CA ARG A 257 -1.17 6.49 7.26
C ARG A 257 -0.14 5.55 6.65
N GLY A 258 -0.12 5.52 5.32
CA GLY A 258 0.99 5.03 4.51
C GLY A 258 1.72 6.20 3.87
N MET A 259 2.57 5.91 2.90
CA MET A 259 3.30 6.95 2.17
C MET A 259 3.31 6.66 0.67
N ILE A 260 3.29 7.74 -0.12
CA ILE A 260 3.35 7.69 -1.59
C ILE A 260 4.44 8.62 -2.11
N ARG A 261 5.10 8.23 -3.21
CA ARG A 261 6.06 9.00 -3.97
C ARG A 261 5.70 8.96 -5.44
N LEU A 262 5.45 10.11 -6.07
CA LEU A 262 5.16 10.17 -7.51
C LEU A 262 6.42 9.92 -8.34
N LEU A 263 6.26 9.11 -9.39
CA LEU A 263 7.29 8.78 -10.38
C LEU A 263 6.89 9.24 -11.78
N ASP A 264 5.59 9.43 -12.04
CA ASP A 264 5.02 10.04 -13.24
C ASP A 264 3.83 10.93 -12.87
N PRO A 265 4.07 12.21 -12.49
CA PRO A 265 3.01 13.14 -12.13
C PRO A 265 1.99 13.38 -13.25
N LEU A 266 2.40 13.29 -14.52
CA LEU A 266 1.49 13.52 -15.65
C LEU A 266 0.39 12.44 -15.71
N ARG A 267 0.80 11.15 -15.66
CA ARG A 267 -0.15 10.03 -15.67
C ARG A 267 -0.98 9.99 -14.39
N PHE A 268 -0.38 10.32 -13.26
CA PHE A 268 -1.11 10.36 -11.99
C PHE A 268 -2.19 11.47 -12.00
N LEU A 269 -1.85 12.67 -12.46
CA LEU A 269 -2.81 13.78 -12.58
C LEU A 269 -3.89 13.47 -13.63
N GLN A 270 -3.55 12.80 -14.74
CA GLN A 270 -4.55 12.37 -15.73
C GLN A 270 -5.55 11.39 -15.12
N HIS A 271 -5.08 10.44 -14.31
CA HIS A 271 -5.95 9.54 -13.55
C HIS A 271 -6.86 10.32 -12.60
N LEU A 272 -6.33 11.25 -11.82
CA LEU A 272 -7.15 12.09 -10.94
C LEU A 272 -8.17 12.93 -11.71
N ALA A 273 -7.80 13.49 -12.86
CA ALA A 273 -8.72 14.25 -13.69
C ALA A 273 -9.87 13.41 -14.27
N THR A 274 -9.63 12.10 -14.48
CA THR A 274 -10.69 11.16 -14.86
C THR A 274 -11.65 10.89 -13.68
N LEU A 275 -11.11 10.74 -12.46
CA LEU A 275 -11.91 10.51 -11.25
C LEU A 275 -12.67 11.76 -10.79
N HIS A 276 -12.07 12.92 -10.98
CA HIS A 276 -12.59 14.23 -10.59
C HIS A 276 -12.70 15.15 -11.81
N PRO A 277 -13.76 15.04 -12.64
CA PRO A 277 -13.91 15.82 -13.88
C PRO A 277 -13.91 17.34 -13.66
N ASP A 278 -14.22 17.77 -12.45
CA ASP A 278 -14.20 19.18 -12.04
C ASP A 278 -12.84 19.67 -11.55
N LEU A 279 -11.84 18.78 -11.43
CA LEU A 279 -10.48 19.17 -11.06
C LEU A 279 -9.91 20.15 -12.09
N ARG A 280 -9.52 21.33 -11.62
CA ARG A 280 -8.87 22.37 -12.42
C ARG A 280 -7.73 22.97 -11.63
N GLY A 281 -6.64 23.29 -12.29
CA GLY A 281 -5.52 23.95 -11.66
C GLY A 281 -4.24 23.91 -12.50
N ALA A 282 -3.23 24.61 -12.00
CA ALA A 282 -1.91 24.59 -12.60
C ALA A 282 -0.86 24.64 -11.49
N TRP A 283 0.08 23.69 -11.51
CA TRP A 283 1.11 23.54 -10.49
C TRP A 283 2.49 23.41 -11.13
N ALA A 284 3.44 24.21 -10.66
CA ALA A 284 4.84 24.11 -11.06
C ALA A 284 5.52 23.04 -10.18
N TYR A 285 5.72 21.85 -10.74
CA TYR A 285 6.35 20.72 -10.05
C TYR A 285 7.81 20.60 -10.43
N SER A 286 8.68 20.36 -9.46
CA SER A 286 10.08 20.03 -9.66
C SER A 286 10.53 18.92 -8.72
N ASP A 287 11.52 18.15 -9.14
CA ASP A 287 11.96 16.96 -8.44
C ASP A 287 13.47 16.81 -8.51
N GLU A 288 14.15 16.78 -7.35
CA GLU A 288 15.63 16.66 -7.32
C GLU A 288 16.14 15.33 -7.84
N LEU A 289 15.40 14.23 -7.61
CA LEU A 289 15.76 12.89 -8.10
C LEU A 289 15.43 12.71 -9.57
N PHE A 290 14.34 13.36 -10.03
CA PHE A 290 13.84 13.25 -11.40
C PHE A 290 13.66 14.60 -12.08
N PRO A 291 14.77 15.33 -12.39
CA PRO A 291 14.69 16.66 -13.04
C PRO A 291 13.93 16.63 -14.39
N ALA A 292 13.88 15.46 -15.04
CA ALA A 292 13.12 15.27 -16.26
C ALA A 292 11.61 15.45 -16.05
N LEU A 293 11.09 15.41 -14.80
CA LEU A 293 9.68 15.65 -14.46
C LEU A 293 9.38 17.13 -14.23
N ASP A 294 10.37 18.00 -14.17
CA ASP A 294 10.17 19.43 -13.93
C ASP A 294 9.28 20.04 -15.00
N GLY A 295 8.25 20.77 -14.57
CA GLY A 295 7.33 21.40 -15.52
C GLY A 295 6.15 22.10 -14.84
N LEU A 296 5.36 22.79 -15.64
CA LEU A 296 4.05 23.29 -15.28
C LEU A 296 3.01 22.27 -15.73
N TYR A 297 2.31 21.70 -14.78
CA TYR A 297 1.22 20.76 -15.00
C TYR A 297 -0.11 21.51 -14.93
N ILE A 298 -0.89 21.42 -15.99
CA ILE A 298 -2.16 22.12 -16.14
C ILE A 298 -3.26 21.08 -16.31
N VAL A 299 -4.28 21.15 -15.44
CA VAL A 299 -5.47 20.30 -15.50
C VAL A 299 -6.67 21.16 -15.84
N GLU A 300 -7.33 20.87 -16.94
CA GLU A 300 -8.51 21.57 -17.42
C GLU A 300 -9.39 20.68 -18.27
N GLY A 301 -10.69 20.61 -17.97
CA GLY A 301 -11.67 19.84 -18.75
C GLY A 301 -11.35 18.33 -18.85
N GLY A 302 -10.83 17.73 -17.79
CA GLY A 302 -10.45 16.31 -17.75
C GLY A 302 -9.15 15.97 -18.48
N VAL A 303 -8.42 16.98 -18.99
CA VAL A 303 -7.16 16.79 -19.73
C VAL A 303 -6.00 17.39 -18.94
N VAL A 304 -4.90 16.66 -18.88
CA VAL A 304 -3.66 17.14 -18.26
C VAL A 304 -2.62 17.44 -19.35
N ARG A 305 -2.00 18.60 -19.24
CA ARG A 305 -0.89 19.01 -20.10
C ARG A 305 0.31 19.40 -19.25
N ARG A 306 1.49 19.04 -19.71
CA ARG A 306 2.76 19.48 -19.15
C ARG A 306 3.47 20.43 -20.11
N THR A 307 3.94 21.56 -19.59
CA THR A 307 4.75 22.55 -20.33
C THR A 307 6.08 22.79 -19.60
N ALA A 308 6.95 23.61 -20.16
CA ALA A 308 8.20 23.98 -19.51
C ALA A 308 7.96 24.57 -18.10
N TYR A 309 8.93 24.34 -17.21
CA TYR A 309 8.86 24.91 -15.85
C TYR A 309 8.80 26.46 -15.93
N PRO A 310 7.83 27.10 -15.25
CA PRO A 310 7.65 28.55 -15.40
C PRO A 310 8.73 29.35 -14.67
N THR A 311 9.18 30.41 -15.32
CA THR A 311 10.08 31.41 -14.70
C THR A 311 9.35 32.39 -13.79
N SER A 312 8.03 32.52 -13.97
CA SER A 312 7.17 33.42 -13.17
C SER A 312 6.75 32.77 -11.84
N HIS A 313 6.36 33.60 -10.87
CA HIS A 313 5.86 33.14 -9.56
C HIS A 313 4.32 33.01 -9.54
N ALA A 314 3.68 33.00 -10.70
CA ALA A 314 2.23 33.01 -10.85
C ALA A 314 1.55 31.67 -10.43
N TYR A 315 2.32 30.59 -10.30
CA TYR A 315 1.79 29.27 -10.01
C TYR A 315 2.33 28.73 -8.69
N PRO A 316 1.55 27.93 -7.93
CA PRO A 316 2.05 27.21 -6.77
C PRO A 316 3.26 26.34 -7.15
N LYS A 317 4.35 26.49 -6.43
CA LYS A 317 5.56 25.70 -6.61
C LYS A 317 5.50 24.49 -5.69
N CYS A 318 5.65 23.31 -6.27
CA CYS A 318 5.67 22.04 -5.56
C CYS A 318 7.03 21.37 -5.83
N ARG A 319 7.85 21.24 -4.80
CA ARG A 319 9.18 20.63 -4.86
C ARG A 319 9.20 19.19 -4.39
N THR A 320 8.05 18.73 -3.88
CA THR A 320 7.87 17.37 -3.36
C THR A 320 6.49 16.84 -3.71
N THR A 321 6.33 15.53 -3.65
CA THR A 321 5.02 14.89 -3.75
C THR A 321 4.05 15.43 -2.68
N ALA A 322 4.52 15.68 -1.46
CA ALA A 322 3.70 16.21 -0.37
C ALA A 322 3.14 17.61 -0.67
N GLU A 323 3.98 18.51 -1.21
CA GLU A 323 3.53 19.86 -1.59
C GLU A 323 2.50 19.82 -2.71
N LEU A 324 2.69 18.93 -3.72
CA LEU A 324 1.70 18.76 -4.78
C LEU A 324 0.38 18.21 -4.23
N PHE A 325 0.42 17.21 -3.35
CA PHE A 325 -0.79 16.62 -2.74
C PHE A 325 -1.54 17.65 -1.88
N ALA A 326 -0.82 18.47 -1.12
CA ALA A 326 -1.43 19.55 -0.36
C ALA A 326 -2.16 20.58 -1.25
N GLN A 327 -1.65 20.85 -2.46
CA GLN A 327 -2.33 21.73 -3.42
C GLN A 327 -3.53 21.04 -4.09
N LEU A 328 -3.38 19.76 -4.44
CA LEU A 328 -4.47 18.94 -4.99
C LEU A 328 -5.62 18.82 -4.00
N GLY A 329 -5.34 18.52 -2.72
CA GLY A 329 -6.34 18.46 -1.66
C GLY A 329 -7.13 19.76 -1.50
N LYS A 330 -6.46 20.93 -1.60
CA LYS A 330 -7.15 22.25 -1.62
C LYS A 330 -8.09 22.39 -2.83
N SER A 331 -7.68 21.88 -3.98
CA SER A 331 -8.47 21.99 -5.22
C SER A 331 -9.65 21.03 -5.23
N LEU A 332 -9.49 19.84 -4.62
CA LEU A 332 -10.54 18.82 -4.52
C LEU A 332 -11.46 19.03 -3.32
N GLY A 333 -11.02 19.78 -2.29
CA GLY A 333 -11.73 19.92 -1.03
C GLY A 333 -11.59 18.69 -0.11
N GLU A 334 -10.69 17.75 -0.43
CA GLU A 334 -10.43 16.52 0.32
C GLU A 334 -8.98 16.08 0.17
N GLU A 335 -8.50 15.26 1.11
CA GLU A 335 -7.17 14.64 1.04
C GLU A 335 -7.22 13.38 0.16
N LEU A 336 -6.21 13.20 -0.70
CA LEU A 336 -6.07 11.99 -1.51
C LEU A 336 -5.77 10.79 -0.62
N SER A 337 -6.51 9.71 -0.81
CA SER A 337 -6.40 8.51 0.01
C SER A 337 -6.51 7.23 -0.82
N TYR A 338 -5.85 6.16 -0.38
CA TYR A 338 -5.90 4.84 -1.02
C TYR A 338 -5.88 3.75 0.03
N SER A 339 -6.78 2.78 -0.06
CA SER A 339 -6.80 1.63 0.86
C SER A 339 -5.62 0.71 0.60
N LEU A 340 -4.87 0.39 1.66
CA LEU A 340 -3.75 -0.55 1.66
C LEU A 340 -4.02 -1.70 2.66
N ARG A 341 -5.21 -2.30 2.61
CA ARG A 341 -5.60 -3.37 3.55
C ARG A 341 -4.70 -4.60 3.40
N LEU A 342 -4.23 -5.13 4.50
CA LEU A 342 -3.49 -6.40 4.60
C LEU A 342 -2.25 -6.52 3.69
N PHE A 343 -1.66 -5.42 3.29
CA PHE A 343 -0.46 -5.41 2.45
C PHE A 343 0.79 -5.49 3.32
N PHE A 344 1.20 -6.72 3.73
CA PHE A 344 2.38 -6.97 4.57
C PHE A 344 2.53 -5.93 5.69
N GLU A 345 1.44 -5.69 6.40
CA GLU A 345 1.46 -4.82 7.56
C GLU A 345 2.44 -5.40 8.56
N ALA A 346 3.33 -4.57 9.09
CA ALA A 346 4.18 -4.97 10.18
C ALA A 346 3.27 -5.45 11.33
N VAL A 347 3.39 -6.70 11.67
CA VAL A 347 2.65 -7.38 12.73
C VAL A 347 3.20 -6.96 14.08
#